data_b177b469aada9fa0b77d2f1d33c828de
#
_entry.id   b177b469aada9fa0b77d2f1d33c828de
#
_cell.length_a   1.000
_cell.length_b   1.000
_cell.length_c   1.000
_cell.angle_alpha   90.00
_cell.angle_beta   90.00
_cell.angle_gamma   90.00
#
_symmetry.space_group_name_H-M   'P 1'
#
loop_
_entity.id
_entity.type
_entity.pdbx_description
1 polymer ?
#
loop_
_entity_poly.entity_id
_entity_poly.type
_entity_poly.pdbx_seq_one_letter_code
_entity_poly.pdbx_strand_id
1 'polypeptide(L)'
;MKIILIIQLCLFSFTAFTQNDSIVKFVNPSTVTSPRGYSQASVVDLGKSSMIIISGQVPIDTQGNLVGKNDFARQAEQVFENIKNILISQGGKMEDVVKFGMYIRDVKNIQTLRQIRDKYVNLAHPPASTLVQVSSLFRDDIMLEIEATAIIPKK
;
A
#
# COMPACT_ATOMS: atom_id res chain seq x y z
N MET A 1 53.24 19.37 -53.53
CA MET A 1 52.71 18.17 -52.88
C MET A 1 51.67 18.63 -51.81
N LYS A 2 50.37 18.56 -52.12
CA LYS A 2 49.29 18.99 -51.19
C LYS A 2 48.78 17.78 -50.45
N ILE A 3 48.96 17.78 -49.13
CA ILE A 3 48.46 16.74 -48.24
C ILE A 3 46.99 17.09 -47.88
N ILE A 4 46.05 16.28 -48.31
CA ILE A 4 44.62 16.40 -47.95
C ILE A 4 44.42 15.59 -46.67
N LEU A 5 44.13 16.30 -45.59
CA LEU A 5 43.79 15.69 -44.30
C LEU A 5 42.29 15.38 -44.29
N ILE A 6 41.92 14.10 -44.36
CA ILE A 6 40.51 13.64 -44.25
C ILE A 6 40.21 13.46 -42.77
N ILE A 7 39.40 14.36 -42.18
CA ILE A 7 38.86 14.22 -40.83
C ILE A 7 37.61 13.36 -40.94
N GLN A 8 37.73 12.14 -40.44
CA GLN A 8 36.63 11.17 -40.33
C GLN A 8 35.82 11.50 -39.08
N LEU A 9 34.65 12.13 -39.26
CA LEU A 9 33.71 12.46 -38.17
C LEU A 9 32.92 11.22 -37.82
N CYS A 10 33.28 10.54 -36.70
CA CYS A 10 32.49 9.45 -36.15
C CYS A 10 31.24 9.99 -35.48
N LEU A 11 30.09 9.88 -36.12
CA LEU A 11 28.76 10.14 -35.56
C LEU A 11 28.42 8.96 -34.61
N PHE A 12 28.61 9.15 -33.31
CA PHE A 12 28.07 8.28 -32.31
C PHE A 12 26.56 8.54 -32.18
N SER A 13 25.75 7.68 -32.79
CA SER A 13 24.29 7.67 -32.56
C SER A 13 24.02 7.10 -31.17
N PHE A 14 23.74 7.98 -30.22
CA PHE A 14 23.14 7.56 -28.93
C PHE A 14 21.70 7.11 -29.17
N THR A 15 21.48 5.82 -29.27
CA THR A 15 20.13 5.27 -29.14
C THR A 15 19.72 5.40 -27.68
N ALA A 16 18.91 6.41 -27.37
CA ALA A 16 18.22 6.48 -26.10
C ALA A 16 17.25 5.29 -26.04
N PHE A 17 17.59 4.27 -25.24
CA PHE A 17 16.62 3.26 -24.83
C PHE A 17 15.59 3.97 -23.96
N THR A 18 14.42 4.27 -24.50
CA THR A 18 13.27 4.64 -23.69
C THR A 18 12.87 3.37 -22.94
N GLN A 19 13.26 3.29 -21.66
CA GLN A 19 12.74 2.31 -20.73
C GLN A 19 11.24 2.59 -20.63
N ASN A 20 10.43 1.69 -21.18
CA ASN A 20 8.97 1.77 -21.09
C ASN A 20 8.59 1.37 -19.65
N ASP A 21 8.78 2.30 -18.70
CA ASP A 21 8.40 2.08 -17.32
C ASP A 21 6.88 1.93 -17.27
N SER A 22 6.43 0.73 -16.89
CA SER A 22 5.01 0.49 -16.66
C SER A 22 4.48 1.50 -15.65
N ILE A 23 3.38 2.19 -16.01
CA ILE A 23 2.75 3.15 -15.10
C ILE A 23 2.17 2.47 -13.84
N VAL A 24 2.07 1.14 -13.83
CA VAL A 24 1.60 0.35 -12.69
C VAL A 24 2.66 -0.68 -12.31
N LYS A 25 2.99 -0.74 -11.01
CA LYS A 25 3.84 -1.79 -10.41
C LYS A 25 3.02 -2.53 -9.35
N PHE A 26 3.18 -3.85 -9.27
CA PHE A 26 2.59 -4.68 -8.22
C PHE A 26 3.67 -5.02 -7.19
N VAL A 27 3.37 -4.82 -5.91
CA VAL A 27 4.37 -4.94 -4.85
C VAL A 27 3.91 -5.86 -3.72
N ASN A 28 4.88 -6.63 -3.21
CA ASN A 28 4.68 -7.60 -2.13
C ASN A 28 5.83 -7.42 -1.13
N PRO A 29 5.79 -6.39 -0.26
CA PRO A 29 6.88 -6.15 0.69
C PRO A 29 6.97 -7.28 1.72
N SER A 30 8.20 -7.66 2.08
CA SER A 30 8.48 -8.71 3.08
C SER A 30 8.09 -8.33 4.52
N THR A 31 7.67 -7.08 4.72
CA THR A 31 7.22 -6.55 6.01
C THR A 31 5.79 -6.95 6.37
N VAL A 32 5.08 -7.62 5.47
CA VAL A 32 3.75 -8.21 5.69
C VAL A 32 3.73 -9.65 5.17
N THR A 33 2.67 -10.39 5.48
CA THR A 33 2.52 -11.78 5.04
C THR A 33 2.58 -11.90 3.51
N SER A 34 3.19 -12.97 3.01
CA SER A 34 3.25 -13.22 1.55
C SER A 34 1.85 -13.51 1.00
N PRO A 35 1.42 -12.82 -0.07
CA PRO A 35 0.10 -13.03 -0.66
C PRO A 35 0.06 -14.33 -1.47
N ARG A 36 -1.16 -14.88 -1.68
CA ARG A 36 -1.39 -16.05 -2.53
C ARG A 36 -2.40 -15.69 -3.62
N GLY A 37 -1.92 -15.51 -4.86
CA GLY A 37 -2.77 -15.23 -6.02
C GLY A 37 -3.24 -13.76 -6.16
N TYR A 38 -2.67 -12.83 -5.38
CA TYR A 38 -2.91 -11.39 -5.48
C TYR A 38 -1.63 -10.62 -5.13
N SER A 39 -1.63 -9.30 -5.22
CA SER A 39 -0.53 -8.45 -4.74
C SER A 39 -0.97 -7.66 -3.51
N GLN A 40 -0.05 -7.43 -2.57
CA GLN A 40 -0.31 -6.63 -1.36
C GLN A 40 -0.67 -5.19 -1.71
N ALA A 41 -0.05 -4.64 -2.75
CA ALA A 41 -0.47 -3.34 -3.27
C ALA A 41 -0.15 -3.18 -4.76
N SER A 42 -0.88 -2.26 -5.42
CA SER A 42 -0.55 -1.70 -6.72
C SER A 42 -0.05 -0.26 -6.53
N VAL A 43 1.03 0.08 -7.23
CA VAL A 43 1.62 1.43 -7.26
C VAL A 43 1.41 2.00 -8.64
N VAL A 44 0.64 3.08 -8.75
CA VAL A 44 0.37 3.78 -10.00
C VAL A 44 1.17 5.08 -10.03
N ASP A 45 1.96 5.27 -11.09
CA ASP A 45 2.72 6.49 -11.30
C ASP A 45 1.80 7.63 -11.80
N LEU A 46 1.73 8.72 -11.04
CA LEU A 46 0.97 9.94 -11.37
C LEU A 46 1.92 11.12 -11.74
N GLY A 47 3.17 10.85 -12.11
CA GLY A 47 4.17 11.85 -12.40
C GLY A 47 4.81 12.43 -11.14
N LYS A 48 4.22 13.44 -10.51
CA LYS A 48 4.74 14.09 -9.30
C LYS A 48 4.39 13.35 -8.00
N SER A 49 3.57 12.32 -8.07
CA SER A 49 3.16 11.48 -6.94
C SER A 49 2.95 10.05 -7.38
N SER A 50 2.78 9.14 -6.44
CA SER A 50 2.35 7.77 -6.68
C SER A 50 1.06 7.50 -5.93
N MET A 51 0.09 6.86 -6.58
CA MET A 51 -1.07 6.33 -5.89
C MET A 51 -0.80 4.88 -5.51
N ILE A 52 -1.01 4.56 -4.24
CA ILE A 52 -0.87 3.21 -3.69
C ILE A 52 -2.26 2.68 -3.39
N ILE A 53 -2.63 1.58 -4.01
CA ILE A 53 -3.88 0.85 -3.75
C ILE A 53 -3.49 -0.40 -2.97
N ILE A 54 -3.84 -0.44 -1.69
CA ILE A 54 -3.49 -1.53 -0.77
C ILE A 54 -4.67 -2.49 -0.70
N SER A 55 -4.40 -3.77 -0.96
CA SER A 55 -5.37 -4.86 -0.82
C SER A 55 -5.84 -5.00 0.62
N GLY A 56 -7.01 -5.60 0.83
CA GLY A 56 -7.56 -5.87 2.15
C GLY A 56 -6.51 -6.51 3.07
N GLN A 57 -6.19 -5.80 4.15
CA GLN A 57 -5.29 -6.27 5.19
C GLN A 57 -6.09 -6.89 6.31
N VAL A 58 -5.59 -8.00 6.80
CA VAL A 58 -6.18 -8.81 7.88
C VAL A 58 -5.16 -8.97 9.01
N PRO A 59 -5.57 -9.38 10.23
CA PRO A 59 -4.69 -9.40 11.40
C PRO A 59 -3.71 -10.59 11.39
N ILE A 60 -2.95 -10.72 10.31
CA ILE A 60 -1.96 -11.79 10.10
C ILE A 60 -0.56 -11.17 10.15
N ASP A 61 0.36 -11.79 10.90
CA ASP A 61 1.75 -11.37 10.97
C ASP A 61 2.57 -11.84 9.73
N THR A 62 3.84 -11.48 9.68
CA THR A 62 4.76 -11.84 8.57
C THR A 62 4.98 -13.35 8.45
N GLN A 63 4.75 -14.14 9.51
CA GLN A 63 4.86 -15.59 9.54
C GLN A 63 3.57 -16.29 9.14
N GLY A 64 2.47 -15.55 8.95
CA GLY A 64 1.16 -16.09 8.60
C GLY A 64 0.30 -16.48 9.82
N ASN A 65 0.68 -16.09 11.04
CA ASN A 65 -0.08 -16.37 12.24
C ASN A 65 -1.14 -15.29 12.49
N LEU A 66 -2.30 -15.68 13.03
CA LEU A 66 -3.30 -14.74 13.50
C LEU A 66 -2.82 -14.02 14.76
N VAL A 67 -2.85 -12.71 14.74
CA VAL A 67 -2.61 -11.85 15.90
C VAL A 67 -3.94 -11.48 16.54
N GLY A 68 -4.05 -11.58 17.86
CA GLY A 68 -5.25 -11.16 18.59
C GLY A 68 -6.43 -12.13 18.45
N LYS A 69 -6.22 -13.45 18.62
CA LYS A 69 -7.32 -14.41 18.65
C LYS A 69 -8.37 -14.00 19.69
N ASN A 70 -9.63 -13.84 19.28
CA ASN A 70 -10.75 -13.37 20.11
C ASN A 70 -10.56 -11.96 20.72
N ASP A 71 -9.63 -11.16 20.20
CA ASP A 71 -9.35 -9.81 20.66
C ASP A 71 -9.41 -8.82 19.47
N PHE A 72 -10.56 -8.15 19.32
CA PHE A 72 -10.80 -7.22 18.22
C PHE A 72 -9.81 -6.07 18.22
N ALA A 73 -9.43 -5.54 19.40
CA ALA A 73 -8.51 -4.41 19.49
C ALA A 73 -7.12 -4.77 18.92
N ARG A 74 -6.59 -5.93 19.35
CA ARG A 74 -5.31 -6.42 18.85
C ARG A 74 -5.36 -6.78 17.37
N GLN A 75 -6.48 -7.31 16.88
CA GLN A 75 -6.66 -7.55 15.45
C GLN A 75 -6.63 -6.24 14.66
N ALA A 76 -7.34 -5.21 15.13
CA ALA A 76 -7.37 -3.91 14.48
C ALA A 76 -5.98 -3.23 14.47
N GLU A 77 -5.24 -3.27 15.58
CA GLU A 77 -3.87 -2.75 15.64
C GLU A 77 -2.97 -3.44 14.61
N GLN A 78 -3.02 -4.77 14.50
CA GLN A 78 -2.21 -5.51 13.52
C GLN A 78 -2.55 -5.13 12.08
N VAL A 79 -3.83 -4.93 11.77
CA VAL A 79 -4.27 -4.51 10.43
C VAL A 79 -3.70 -3.14 10.07
N PHE A 80 -3.78 -2.16 10.97
CA PHE A 80 -3.21 -0.83 10.73
C PHE A 80 -1.67 -0.87 10.64
N GLU A 81 -0.99 -1.69 11.44
CA GLU A 81 0.47 -1.88 11.31
C GLU A 81 0.83 -2.51 9.95
N ASN A 82 0.05 -3.45 9.43
CA ASN A 82 0.28 -4.02 8.09
C ASN A 82 0.17 -2.93 7.02
N ILE A 83 -0.88 -2.10 7.05
CA ILE A 83 -1.06 -0.98 6.10
C ILE A 83 0.13 -0.01 6.20
N LYS A 84 0.51 0.38 7.41
CA LYS A 84 1.65 1.26 7.68
C LYS A 84 2.96 0.68 7.10
N ASN A 85 3.22 -0.60 7.31
CA ASN A 85 4.42 -1.27 6.81
C ASN A 85 4.46 -1.30 5.28
N ILE A 86 3.32 -1.52 4.61
CA ILE A 86 3.22 -1.45 3.15
C ILE A 86 3.53 -0.01 2.68
N LEU A 87 2.94 1.01 3.30
CA LEU A 87 3.20 2.41 2.95
C LEU A 87 4.68 2.79 3.12
N ILE A 88 5.28 2.45 4.26
CA ILE A 88 6.70 2.70 4.53
C ILE A 88 7.58 2.05 3.46
N SER A 89 7.28 0.82 3.04
CA SER A 89 8.04 0.12 1.99
C SER A 89 8.02 0.85 0.64
N GLN A 90 7.03 1.73 0.43
CA GLN A 90 6.88 2.55 -0.78
C GLN A 90 7.28 4.03 -0.53
N GLY A 91 7.93 4.34 0.59
CA GLY A 91 8.39 5.69 0.95
C GLY A 91 7.30 6.62 1.47
N GLY A 92 6.12 6.08 1.80
CA GLY A 92 4.98 6.81 2.36
C GLY A 92 4.81 6.65 3.87
N LYS A 93 3.73 7.22 4.38
CA LYS A 93 3.34 7.21 5.79
C LYS A 93 1.81 7.17 5.90
N MET A 94 1.29 6.94 7.10
CA MET A 94 -0.16 6.82 7.33
C MET A 94 -0.93 8.09 6.99
N GLU A 95 -0.32 9.28 7.13
CA GLU A 95 -0.95 10.55 6.75
C GLU A 95 -1.13 10.74 5.24
N ASP A 96 -0.48 9.91 4.42
CA ASP A 96 -0.65 9.91 2.97
C ASP A 96 -1.91 9.14 2.53
N VAL A 97 -2.57 8.42 3.47
CA VAL A 97 -3.82 7.71 3.19
C VAL A 97 -4.94 8.71 2.92
N VAL A 98 -5.61 8.55 1.78
CA VAL A 98 -6.74 9.38 1.36
C VAL A 98 -8.09 8.67 1.53
N LYS A 99 -8.09 7.33 1.64
CA LYS A 99 -9.31 6.55 1.81
C LYS A 99 -9.05 5.23 2.54
N PHE A 100 -10.01 4.84 3.39
CA PHE A 100 -10.17 3.48 3.93
C PHE A 100 -11.50 2.86 3.50
N GLY A 101 -11.47 1.57 3.14
CA GLY A 101 -12.63 0.67 3.14
C GLY A 101 -12.49 -0.31 4.31
N MET A 102 -13.45 -0.35 5.21
CA MET A 102 -13.39 -1.16 6.43
C MET A 102 -14.57 -2.13 6.50
N TYR A 103 -14.25 -3.40 6.66
CA TYR A 103 -15.20 -4.52 6.72
C TYR A 103 -15.08 -5.17 8.10
N ILE A 104 -16.16 -5.15 8.89
CA ILE A 104 -16.16 -5.71 10.25
C ILE A 104 -17.28 -6.74 10.40
N ARG A 105 -17.05 -7.76 11.22
CA ARG A 105 -18.05 -8.80 11.46
C ARG A 105 -19.13 -8.41 12.47
N ASP A 106 -18.82 -7.49 13.40
CA ASP A 106 -19.77 -7.00 14.39
C ASP A 106 -19.61 -5.48 14.60
N VAL A 107 -20.66 -4.73 14.25
CA VAL A 107 -20.69 -3.27 14.39
C VAL A 107 -20.59 -2.80 15.85
N LYS A 108 -20.81 -3.66 16.84
CA LYS A 108 -20.58 -3.32 18.26
C LYS A 108 -19.13 -2.92 18.53
N ASN A 109 -18.18 -3.36 17.69
CA ASN A 109 -16.78 -3.01 17.81
C ASN A 109 -16.41 -1.66 17.20
N ILE A 110 -17.38 -0.88 16.67
CA ILE A 110 -17.10 0.37 15.94
C ILE A 110 -16.36 1.41 16.79
N GLN A 111 -16.66 1.51 18.09
CA GLN A 111 -15.99 2.48 18.96
C GLN A 111 -14.52 2.08 19.21
N THR A 112 -14.26 0.79 19.43
CA THR A 112 -12.90 0.26 19.55
C THR A 112 -12.10 0.48 18.28
N LEU A 113 -12.72 0.22 17.10
CA LEU A 113 -12.06 0.47 15.81
C LEU A 113 -11.69 1.94 15.62
N ARG A 114 -12.60 2.87 15.97
CA ARG A 114 -12.35 4.31 15.88
C ARG A 114 -11.19 4.74 16.78
N GLN A 115 -11.17 4.30 18.04
CA GLN A 115 -10.09 4.60 18.98
C GLN A 115 -8.73 4.12 18.48
N ILE A 116 -8.68 2.96 17.83
CA ILE A 116 -7.44 2.43 17.27
C ILE A 116 -7.06 3.20 16.01
N ARG A 117 -7.97 3.37 15.05
CA ARG A 117 -7.74 4.15 13.83
C ARG A 117 -7.18 5.54 14.13
N ASP A 118 -7.71 6.21 15.14
CA ASP A 118 -7.35 7.58 15.53
C ASP A 118 -5.88 7.70 15.99
N LYS A 119 -5.22 6.59 16.32
CA LYS A 119 -3.77 6.56 16.58
C LYS A 119 -2.92 6.63 15.29
N TYR A 120 -3.54 6.35 14.13
CA TYR A 120 -2.84 6.19 12.84
C TYR A 120 -3.17 7.30 11.84
N VAL A 121 -4.22 8.09 12.05
CA VAL A 121 -4.68 9.11 11.10
C VAL A 121 -4.49 10.52 11.65
N ASN A 122 -4.33 11.48 10.74
CA ASN A 122 -4.39 12.89 11.12
C ASN A 122 -5.84 13.29 11.37
N LEU A 123 -6.19 13.54 12.64
CA LEU A 123 -7.57 13.89 13.02
C LEU A 123 -8.01 15.28 12.54
N ALA A 124 -7.07 16.19 12.24
CA ALA A 124 -7.39 17.50 11.66
C ALA A 124 -7.76 17.39 10.16
N HIS A 125 -7.25 16.37 9.49
CA HIS A 125 -7.49 16.10 8.07
C HIS A 125 -7.72 14.60 7.86
N PRO A 126 -8.84 14.04 8.34
CA PRO A 126 -9.08 12.61 8.27
C PRO A 126 -9.33 12.14 6.82
N PRO A 127 -8.88 10.93 6.46
CA PRO A 127 -9.15 10.36 5.15
C PRO A 127 -10.64 10.05 4.96
N ALA A 128 -11.09 10.00 3.70
CA ALA A 128 -12.39 9.44 3.38
C ALA A 128 -12.50 8.01 3.91
N SER A 129 -13.66 7.61 4.40
CA SER A 129 -13.84 6.32 5.07
C SER A 129 -15.22 5.73 4.76
N THR A 130 -15.24 4.43 4.45
CA THR A 130 -16.44 3.62 4.37
C THR A 130 -16.30 2.48 5.35
N LEU A 131 -17.34 2.22 6.16
CA LEU A 131 -17.38 1.09 7.07
C LEU A 131 -18.67 0.34 6.87
N VAL A 132 -18.58 -0.98 6.70
CA VAL A 132 -19.74 -1.87 6.58
C VAL A 132 -19.56 -3.09 7.49
N GLN A 133 -20.66 -3.58 8.03
CA GLN A 133 -20.72 -4.89 8.64
C GLN A 133 -20.93 -5.94 7.55
N VAL A 134 -20.15 -7.01 7.62
CA VAL A 134 -20.24 -8.17 6.71
C VAL A 134 -20.64 -9.42 7.46
N SER A 135 -21.31 -10.36 6.80
CA SER A 135 -21.73 -11.63 7.42
C SER A 135 -20.54 -12.53 7.75
N SER A 136 -19.49 -12.52 6.90
CA SER A 136 -18.26 -13.30 7.11
C SER A 136 -17.09 -12.65 6.40
N LEU A 137 -15.88 -12.98 6.82
CA LEU A 137 -14.63 -12.80 6.13
C LEU A 137 -14.10 -14.18 5.70
N PHE A 138 -12.96 -14.25 5.01
CA PHE A 138 -12.45 -15.52 4.47
C PHE A 138 -12.03 -16.54 5.54
N ARG A 139 -11.94 -16.15 6.82
CA ARG A 139 -11.72 -16.99 7.99
C ARG A 139 -12.61 -16.56 9.15
N ASP A 140 -13.10 -17.54 9.92
CA ASP A 140 -14.03 -17.27 11.03
C ASP A 140 -13.39 -16.58 12.23
N ASP A 141 -12.08 -16.72 12.41
CA ASP A 141 -11.33 -16.11 13.52
C ASP A 141 -10.83 -14.68 13.20
N ILE A 142 -11.09 -14.18 11.99
CA ILE A 142 -10.83 -12.80 11.56
C ILE A 142 -12.09 -11.95 11.79
N MET A 143 -11.94 -10.85 12.51
CA MET A 143 -13.05 -9.97 12.89
C MET A 143 -13.16 -8.71 12.04
N LEU A 144 -12.07 -8.33 11.31
CA LEU A 144 -12.05 -7.18 10.43
C LEU A 144 -11.04 -7.35 9.30
N GLU A 145 -11.31 -6.61 8.22
CA GLU A 145 -10.42 -6.41 7.07
C GLU A 145 -10.46 -4.94 6.68
N ILE A 146 -9.33 -4.36 6.30
CA ILE A 146 -9.24 -2.95 5.89
C ILE A 146 -8.40 -2.84 4.63
N GLU A 147 -8.96 -2.21 3.59
CA GLU A 147 -8.24 -1.75 2.41
C GLU A 147 -7.93 -0.25 2.51
N ALA A 148 -6.91 0.22 1.80
CA ALA A 148 -6.53 1.62 1.82
C ALA A 148 -6.07 2.10 0.45
N THR A 149 -6.29 3.41 0.19
CA THR A 149 -5.67 4.13 -0.91
C THR A 149 -4.87 5.29 -0.34
N ALA A 150 -3.63 5.47 -0.82
CA ALA A 150 -2.75 6.55 -0.43
C ALA A 150 -2.20 7.30 -1.63
N ILE A 151 -1.85 8.58 -1.45
CA ILE A 151 -1.14 9.41 -2.44
C ILE A 151 0.17 9.87 -1.81
N ILE A 152 1.29 9.38 -2.34
CA ILE A 152 2.64 9.66 -1.84
C ILE A 152 3.31 10.66 -2.79
N PRO A 153 3.69 11.86 -2.34
CA PRO A 153 4.47 12.81 -3.13
C PRO A 153 5.85 12.22 -3.46
N LYS A 154 6.30 12.35 -4.71
CA LYS A 154 7.68 12.03 -5.10
C LYS A 154 8.61 13.18 -4.66
N LYS A 155 9.75 12.81 -4.11
CA LYS A 155 10.81 13.76 -3.73
C LYS A 155 11.61 14.19 -4.95
#